data_20ac27117d30a52819c7b58249eb422e
#
_entry.id   20ac27117d30a52819c7b58249eb422e
#
_cell.length_a   1.000
_cell.length_b   1.000
_cell.length_c   1.000
_cell.angle_alpha   90.00
_cell.angle_beta   90.00
_cell.angle_gamma   90.00
#
_symmetry.space_group_name_H-M   'P 1'
#
loop_
_entity.id
_entity.type
_entity.pdbx_description
1 polymer ?
#
loop_
_entity_poly.entity_id
_entity_poly.type
_entity_poly.pdbx_seq_one_letter_code
_entity_poly.pdbx_strand_id
1 'polypeptide(L)'
;EGEIELSFKDLPLEHRAALLGKELVDGIIIDKATDSAPSVAILFRSQKSNGHYRYYKVLKVRFSDPEDNHETKADSVNFQDTTLKGKFVKRHYDNKWRFIGDDDADTANTEKLSSWFDSVDFAVDTTPPTIATSVPAANSTGIAVGADLTITFSEAIAKSTINSTNVILLKDSDNTEVGCTLSQSADKKVLTINPVANLSPATAYRLIISKNITDYAGNKLANTYILKFTTA
;
A
#
# COMPACT_ATOMS: atom_id res chain seq x y z
N GLU A 1 -23.01 1.06 -5.71
CA GLU A 1 -23.80 0.54 -4.60
C GLU A 1 -23.61 -0.96 -4.49
N GLY A 2 -23.71 -1.48 -3.26
CA GLY A 2 -23.65 -2.89 -2.98
C GLY A 2 -24.16 -3.19 -1.58
N GLU A 3 -24.17 -4.46 -1.25
CA GLU A 3 -24.61 -4.94 0.06
C GLU A 3 -23.45 -5.67 0.75
N ILE A 4 -23.43 -5.61 2.07
CA ILE A 4 -22.54 -6.35 2.94
C ILE A 4 -23.39 -7.00 4.04
N GLU A 5 -23.05 -8.23 4.36
CA GLU A 5 -23.69 -9.01 5.40
C GLU A 5 -22.63 -9.45 6.42
N LEU A 6 -22.88 -9.15 7.69
CA LEU A 6 -21.97 -9.48 8.78
C LEU A 6 -22.72 -10.35 9.79
N SER A 7 -22.21 -11.55 10.03
CA SER A 7 -22.75 -12.47 11.03
C SER A 7 -21.89 -12.48 12.28
N PHE A 8 -22.52 -12.30 13.42
CA PHE A 8 -21.87 -12.27 14.74
C PHE A 8 -22.48 -13.36 15.63
N LYS A 9 -21.65 -14.14 16.29
CA LYS A 9 -22.13 -15.11 17.30
C LYS A 9 -22.73 -14.43 18.53
N ASP A 10 -22.20 -13.27 18.86
CA ASP A 10 -22.66 -12.42 19.94
C ASP A 10 -22.29 -10.98 19.58
N LEU A 11 -23.27 -10.14 19.33
CA LEU A 11 -23.08 -8.71 19.08
C LEU A 11 -23.46 -7.94 20.33
N PRO A 12 -22.49 -7.36 21.08
CA PRO A 12 -22.78 -6.56 22.26
C PRO A 12 -23.75 -5.43 21.96
N LEU A 13 -24.69 -5.17 22.92
CA LEU A 13 -25.74 -4.15 22.75
C LEU A 13 -25.17 -2.76 22.45
N GLU A 14 -23.99 -2.43 22.99
CA GLU A 14 -23.29 -1.17 22.74
C GLU A 14 -22.91 -1.02 21.25
N HIS A 15 -22.36 -2.09 20.66
CA HIS A 15 -22.00 -2.08 19.24
C HIS A 15 -23.25 -2.09 18.36
N ARG A 16 -24.30 -2.86 18.75
CA ARG A 16 -25.58 -2.87 18.04
C ARG A 16 -26.21 -1.47 18.03
N ALA A 17 -26.26 -0.82 19.18
CA ALA A 17 -26.81 0.54 19.32
C ALA A 17 -26.01 1.55 18.47
N ALA A 18 -24.67 1.50 18.54
CA ALA A 18 -23.80 2.38 17.78
C ALA A 18 -23.95 2.21 16.26
N LEU A 19 -24.03 0.95 15.76
CA LEU A 19 -24.16 0.67 14.33
C LEU A 19 -25.52 1.04 13.76
N LEU A 20 -26.58 1.00 14.60
CA LEU A 20 -27.96 1.30 14.20
C LEU A 20 -28.39 2.73 14.56
N GLY A 21 -27.54 3.51 15.27
CA GLY A 21 -27.84 4.86 15.67
C GLY A 21 -28.93 4.95 16.74
N LYS A 22 -28.98 3.93 17.61
CA LYS A 22 -29.97 3.82 18.69
C LYS A 22 -29.40 4.30 20.02
N GLU A 23 -30.29 4.70 20.93
CA GLU A 23 -29.92 5.08 22.30
C GLU A 23 -29.73 3.82 23.15
N LEU A 24 -28.66 3.79 23.95
CA LEU A 24 -28.42 2.76 24.96
C LEU A 24 -28.37 3.41 26.33
N VAL A 25 -29.29 3.03 27.22
CA VAL A 25 -29.36 3.53 28.61
C VAL A 25 -29.45 2.33 29.53
N ASP A 26 -28.56 2.25 30.50
CA ASP A 26 -28.54 1.19 31.53
C ASP A 26 -28.63 -0.24 30.96
N GLY A 27 -27.97 -0.48 29.80
CA GLY A 27 -27.99 -1.78 29.14
C GLY A 27 -29.25 -2.09 28.32
N ILE A 28 -30.11 -1.10 28.10
CA ILE A 28 -31.36 -1.22 27.33
C ILE A 28 -31.29 -0.36 26.10
N ILE A 29 -31.51 -0.98 24.91
CA ILE A 29 -31.65 -0.24 23.65
C ILE A 29 -33.07 0.33 23.59
N ILE A 30 -33.17 1.63 23.33
CA ILE A 30 -34.44 2.35 23.18
C ILE A 30 -34.59 2.70 21.68
N ASP A 31 -35.64 2.15 21.07
CA ASP A 31 -36.00 2.44 19.68
C ASP A 31 -36.86 3.69 19.58
N LYS A 32 -36.47 4.62 18.71
CA LYS A 32 -37.19 5.86 18.44
C LYS A 32 -37.51 5.99 16.96
N ALA A 33 -38.64 6.56 16.62
CA ALA A 33 -39.02 6.82 15.24
C ALA A 33 -38.06 7.77 14.49
N THR A 34 -37.19 8.47 15.24
CA THR A 34 -36.16 9.38 14.68
C THR A 34 -34.77 8.75 14.53
N ASP A 35 -34.63 7.48 14.91
CA ASP A 35 -33.32 6.80 14.81
C ASP A 35 -32.87 6.71 13.37
N SER A 36 -31.59 6.93 13.19
CA SER A 36 -30.96 6.86 11.86
C SER A 36 -29.59 6.25 12.00
N ALA A 37 -29.38 5.09 11.36
CA ALA A 37 -28.11 4.42 11.36
C ALA A 37 -27.01 5.34 10.78
N PRO A 38 -25.87 5.50 11.47
CA PRO A 38 -24.75 6.29 10.97
C PRO A 38 -24.11 5.64 9.75
N SER A 39 -23.39 6.44 8.97
CA SER A 39 -22.50 5.89 7.94
C SER A 39 -21.18 5.50 8.59
N VAL A 40 -20.82 4.23 8.48
CA VAL A 40 -19.57 3.67 9.02
C VAL A 40 -18.69 3.10 7.91
N ALA A 41 -17.41 2.90 8.21
CA ALA A 41 -16.53 2.14 7.34
C ALA A 41 -16.23 0.78 7.97
N ILE A 42 -16.21 -0.27 7.14
CA ILE A 42 -15.88 -1.63 7.55
C ILE A 42 -14.52 -2.00 6.97
N LEU A 43 -13.60 -2.34 7.86
CA LEU A 43 -12.23 -2.71 7.53
C LEU A 43 -11.99 -4.15 7.97
N PHE A 44 -11.53 -4.99 7.04
CA PHE A 44 -11.21 -6.39 7.36
C PHE A 44 -10.15 -6.92 6.40
N ARG A 45 -9.62 -8.08 6.73
CA ARG A 45 -8.75 -8.83 5.84
C ARG A 45 -9.20 -10.29 5.77
N SER A 46 -8.97 -10.92 4.64
CA SER A 46 -9.16 -12.35 4.43
C SER A 46 -7.83 -13.02 4.08
N GLN A 47 -7.60 -14.22 4.60
CA GLN A 47 -6.45 -15.02 4.22
C GLN A 47 -6.68 -15.67 2.86
N LYS A 48 -5.65 -15.63 2.02
CA LYS A 48 -5.61 -16.29 0.71
C LYS A 48 -5.07 -17.72 0.86
N SER A 49 -5.31 -18.57 -0.14
CA SER A 49 -4.82 -19.94 -0.17
C SER A 49 -3.30 -20.09 -0.10
N ASN A 50 -2.57 -19.06 -0.51
CA ASN A 50 -1.10 -19.02 -0.46
C ASN A 50 -0.53 -18.48 0.88
N GLY A 51 -1.38 -18.29 1.90
CA GLY A 51 -1.00 -17.79 3.21
C GLY A 51 -0.95 -16.26 3.35
N HIS A 52 -0.98 -15.53 2.25
CA HIS A 52 -1.02 -14.08 2.21
C HIS A 52 -2.41 -13.52 2.54
N TYR A 53 -2.53 -12.19 2.65
CA TYR A 53 -3.77 -11.53 3.01
C TYR A 53 -4.26 -10.58 1.92
N ARG A 54 -5.58 -10.54 1.77
CA ARG A 54 -6.31 -9.52 1.02
C ARG A 54 -7.05 -8.63 2.00
N TYR A 55 -6.85 -7.34 1.85
CA TYR A 55 -7.35 -6.29 2.72
C TYR A 55 -8.50 -5.55 2.05
N TYR A 56 -9.53 -5.25 2.82
CA TYR A 56 -10.72 -4.55 2.35
C TYR A 56 -11.03 -3.35 3.26
N LYS A 57 -11.40 -2.23 2.65
CA LYS A 57 -12.11 -1.11 3.29
C LYS A 57 -13.37 -0.86 2.49
N VAL A 58 -14.54 -1.08 3.08
CA VAL A 58 -15.83 -0.75 2.50
C VAL A 58 -16.29 0.54 3.15
N LEU A 59 -16.51 1.56 2.32
CA LEU A 59 -16.76 2.92 2.78
C LEU A 59 -18.27 3.19 2.81
N LYS A 60 -18.71 4.09 3.74
CA LYS A 60 -20.06 4.61 3.80
C LYS A 60 -21.14 3.50 3.80
N VAL A 61 -21.00 2.56 4.73
CA VAL A 61 -21.96 1.49 5.00
C VAL A 61 -23.00 2.01 5.99
N ARG A 62 -24.26 1.72 5.74
CA ARG A 62 -25.36 1.89 6.71
C ARG A 62 -26.02 0.55 6.92
N PHE A 63 -26.15 0.17 8.20
CA PHE A 63 -26.80 -1.07 8.58
C PHE A 63 -28.29 -0.85 8.80
N SER A 64 -29.08 -1.88 8.52
CA SER A 64 -30.50 -2.00 8.88
C SER A 64 -30.65 -2.86 10.13
N ASP A 65 -31.75 -2.69 10.83
CA ASP A 65 -32.12 -3.56 11.95
C ASP A 65 -32.08 -5.03 11.50
N PRO A 66 -31.46 -5.91 12.30
CA PRO A 66 -31.52 -7.34 12.05
C PRO A 66 -32.92 -7.87 12.28
N GLU A 67 -33.30 -8.92 11.61
CA GLU A 67 -34.47 -9.72 11.98
C GLU A 67 -34.10 -10.52 13.23
N ASP A 68 -34.74 -10.22 14.35
CA ASP A 68 -34.55 -10.94 15.61
C ASP A 68 -35.38 -12.24 15.54
N ASN A 69 -34.73 -13.35 15.25
CA ASN A 69 -35.33 -14.69 15.33
C ASN A 69 -35.07 -15.25 16.73
N HIS A 70 -36.12 -15.56 17.47
CA HIS A 70 -36.04 -16.16 18.81
C HIS A 70 -36.57 -17.59 18.75
N GLU A 71 -35.72 -18.56 19.11
CA GLU A 71 -36.18 -19.93 19.34
C GLU A 71 -36.30 -20.20 20.83
N THR A 72 -37.41 -20.86 21.23
CA THR A 72 -37.56 -21.36 22.59
C THR A 72 -36.58 -22.48 22.86
N LYS A 73 -36.00 -22.50 24.06
CA LYS A 73 -35.02 -23.49 24.50
C LYS A 73 -35.57 -24.91 24.32
N ALA A 74 -34.95 -25.67 23.42
CA ALA A 74 -35.10 -27.12 23.30
C ALA A 74 -34.03 -27.84 24.15
N ASP A 75 -33.88 -29.15 24.00
CA ASP A 75 -32.90 -29.98 24.74
C ASP A 75 -31.43 -29.56 24.54
N SER A 76 -31.13 -28.75 23.54
CA SER A 76 -29.81 -28.14 23.28
C SER A 76 -29.92 -26.62 23.19
N VAL A 77 -28.90 -25.91 23.72
CA VAL A 77 -28.78 -24.44 23.56
C VAL A 77 -28.17 -24.16 22.19
N ASN A 78 -28.98 -23.68 21.26
CA ASN A 78 -28.47 -23.13 20.00
C ASN A 78 -28.23 -21.63 20.19
N PHE A 79 -26.97 -21.21 20.10
CA PHE A 79 -26.62 -19.80 20.03
C PHE A 79 -27.02 -19.28 18.64
N GLN A 80 -27.91 -18.30 18.60
CA GLN A 80 -28.31 -17.69 17.33
C GLN A 80 -27.31 -16.61 16.94
N ASP A 81 -26.89 -16.68 15.67
CA ASP A 81 -26.04 -15.65 15.08
C ASP A 81 -26.89 -14.41 14.74
N THR A 82 -26.44 -13.23 15.18
CA THR A 82 -27.05 -11.97 14.74
C THR A 82 -26.44 -11.57 13.41
N THR A 83 -27.26 -11.44 12.37
CA THR A 83 -26.86 -11.02 11.04
C THR A 83 -27.26 -9.58 10.77
N LEU A 84 -26.28 -8.69 10.59
CA LEU A 84 -26.50 -7.32 10.17
C LEU A 84 -26.33 -7.20 8.66
N LYS A 85 -27.37 -6.69 8.00
CA LYS A 85 -27.35 -6.33 6.57
C LYS A 85 -27.06 -4.85 6.42
N GLY A 86 -26.07 -4.52 5.61
CA GLY A 86 -25.66 -3.14 5.34
C GLY A 86 -25.65 -2.83 3.86
N LYS A 87 -26.07 -1.62 3.52
CA LYS A 87 -25.94 -1.07 2.17
C LYS A 87 -24.82 -0.07 2.15
N PHE A 88 -23.94 -0.14 1.13
CA PHE A 88 -22.89 0.83 0.94
C PHE A 88 -23.04 1.56 -0.38
N VAL A 89 -22.69 2.84 -0.36
CA VAL A 89 -22.73 3.74 -1.50
C VAL A 89 -21.39 4.46 -1.64
N LYS A 90 -21.14 5.02 -2.81
CA LYS A 90 -19.97 5.87 -3.00
C LYS A 90 -20.00 7.09 -2.08
N ARG A 91 -18.85 7.54 -1.61
CA ARG A 91 -18.69 8.81 -0.91
C ARG A 91 -18.93 9.97 -1.88
N HIS A 92 -19.54 11.03 -1.39
CA HIS A 92 -19.93 12.14 -2.27
C HIS A 92 -18.73 12.98 -2.75
N TYR A 93 -17.70 13.14 -1.88
CA TYR A 93 -16.60 14.05 -2.16
C TYR A 93 -15.53 13.48 -3.10
N ASP A 94 -15.34 12.16 -3.15
CA ASP A 94 -14.29 11.52 -3.96
C ASP A 94 -14.78 10.35 -4.82
N ASN A 95 -16.09 10.07 -4.80
CA ASN A 95 -16.76 8.98 -5.53
C ASN A 95 -16.24 7.56 -5.24
N LYS A 96 -15.43 7.37 -4.19
CA LYS A 96 -14.92 6.06 -3.81
C LYS A 96 -15.92 5.33 -2.92
N TRP A 97 -15.94 4.00 -3.00
CA TRP A 97 -16.80 3.14 -2.22
C TRP A 97 -16.08 1.95 -1.58
N ARG A 98 -14.92 1.57 -2.14
CA ARG A 98 -14.12 0.46 -1.63
C ARG A 98 -12.65 0.63 -1.97
N PHE A 99 -11.77 0.16 -1.07
CA PHE A 99 -10.36 -0.11 -1.34
C PHE A 99 -10.10 -1.60 -1.15
N ILE A 100 -9.27 -2.17 -2.01
CA ILE A 100 -8.77 -3.54 -1.91
C ILE A 100 -7.26 -3.50 -2.10
N GLY A 101 -6.53 -4.25 -1.27
CA GLY A 101 -5.09 -4.41 -1.39
C GLY A 101 -4.68 -5.85 -1.09
N ASP A 102 -3.66 -6.35 -1.78
CA ASP A 102 -3.03 -7.64 -1.52
C ASP A 102 -1.59 -7.41 -1.05
N ASP A 103 -1.15 -8.14 -0.02
CA ASP A 103 0.22 -8.01 0.51
C ASP A 103 1.28 -8.72 -0.35
N ASP A 104 0.87 -9.60 -1.24
CA ASP A 104 1.73 -10.31 -2.19
C ASP A 104 1.67 -9.75 -3.62
N ALA A 105 0.99 -8.63 -3.85
CA ALA A 105 1.00 -8.00 -5.15
C ALA A 105 2.39 -7.39 -5.44
N ASP A 106 2.86 -7.48 -6.69
CA ASP A 106 4.15 -6.89 -7.12
C ASP A 106 4.26 -5.40 -6.82
N THR A 107 3.11 -4.71 -6.76
CA THR A 107 2.99 -3.28 -6.45
C THR A 107 2.58 -3.02 -5.00
N ALA A 108 2.59 -4.04 -4.12
CA ALA A 108 2.15 -3.88 -2.74
C ALA A 108 3.02 -2.85 -2.00
N ASN A 109 2.38 -1.86 -1.42
CA ASN A 109 3.01 -0.93 -0.49
C ASN A 109 2.80 -1.45 0.93
N THR A 110 3.83 -2.06 1.50
CA THR A 110 3.77 -2.71 2.81
C THR A 110 3.51 -1.71 3.95
N GLU A 111 3.95 -0.46 3.83
CA GLU A 111 3.69 0.60 4.81
C GLU A 111 2.20 0.97 4.84
N LYS A 112 1.57 1.11 3.67
CA LYS A 112 0.11 1.35 3.59
C LYS A 112 -0.72 0.17 4.07
N LEU A 113 -0.25 -1.06 3.87
CA LEU A 113 -0.94 -2.25 4.34
C LEU A 113 -0.76 -2.47 5.84
N SER A 114 0.39 -2.13 6.43
CA SER A 114 0.61 -2.21 7.87
C SER A 114 -0.30 -1.25 8.66
N SER A 115 -0.57 -0.07 8.10
CA SER A 115 -1.46 0.94 8.67
C SER A 115 -2.91 0.85 8.17
N TRP A 116 -3.30 -0.30 7.57
CA TRP A 116 -4.61 -0.45 6.93
C TRP A 116 -5.78 -0.16 7.87
N PHE A 117 -5.67 -0.54 9.14
CA PHE A 117 -6.73 -0.43 10.13
C PHE A 117 -6.70 0.88 10.92
N ASP A 118 -5.66 1.71 10.77
CA ASP A 118 -5.47 2.93 11.56
C ASP A 118 -6.35 4.09 11.07
N SER A 119 -6.70 4.10 9.79
CA SER A 119 -7.51 5.17 9.18
C SER A 119 -8.42 4.62 8.08
N VAL A 120 -9.56 5.25 7.88
CA VAL A 120 -10.47 4.97 6.77
C VAL A 120 -9.90 5.49 5.45
N ASP A 121 -9.25 6.64 5.48
CA ASP A 121 -8.63 7.25 4.32
C ASP A 121 -7.13 6.99 4.31
N PHE A 122 -6.59 6.69 3.12
CA PHE A 122 -5.16 6.78 2.92
C PHE A 122 -4.81 8.26 2.76
N ALA A 123 -3.86 8.74 3.54
CA ALA A 123 -3.21 10.00 3.26
C ALA A 123 -2.67 9.94 1.82
N VAL A 124 -3.03 10.92 1.01
CA VAL A 124 -2.44 11.05 -0.33
C VAL A 124 -1.00 11.46 -0.12
N ASP A 125 -0.10 10.56 -0.45
CA ASP A 125 1.31 10.89 -0.47
C ASP A 125 1.58 11.82 -1.66
N THR A 126 2.05 13.01 -1.36
CA THR A 126 2.42 14.04 -2.35
C THR A 126 3.91 14.37 -2.29
N THR A 127 4.67 13.62 -1.48
CA THR A 127 6.10 13.84 -1.28
C THR A 127 6.88 13.13 -2.38
N PRO A 128 7.63 13.83 -3.24
CA PRO A 128 8.49 13.18 -4.22
C PRO A 128 9.64 12.43 -3.56
N PRO A 129 10.03 11.26 -4.07
CA PRO A 129 11.23 10.57 -3.62
C PRO A 129 12.48 11.42 -3.92
N THR A 130 13.49 11.25 -3.07
CA THR A 130 14.80 11.88 -3.26
C THR A 130 15.91 10.82 -3.21
N ILE A 131 17.08 11.15 -3.72
CA ILE A 131 18.28 10.31 -3.57
C ILE A 131 18.89 10.60 -2.19
N ALA A 132 18.90 9.60 -1.33
CA ALA A 132 19.50 9.70 0.01
C ALA A 132 21.02 9.46 -0.05
N THR A 133 21.45 8.38 -0.69
CA THR A 133 22.88 8.05 -0.84
C THR A 133 23.14 7.31 -2.15
N SER A 134 24.40 7.29 -2.59
CA SER A 134 24.87 6.48 -3.70
C SER A 134 26.20 5.80 -3.36
N VAL A 135 26.39 4.61 -3.91
CA VAL A 135 27.68 3.92 -3.95
C VAL A 135 27.97 3.57 -5.42
N PRO A 136 29.08 4.01 -5.94
CA PRO A 136 30.11 4.86 -5.32
C PRO A 136 29.60 6.27 -4.99
N ALA A 137 30.30 7.00 -4.15
CA ALA A 137 30.00 8.41 -3.92
C ALA A 137 30.28 9.22 -5.20
N ALA A 138 29.59 10.37 -5.35
CA ALA A 138 29.77 11.21 -6.52
C ALA A 138 31.21 11.69 -6.68
N ASN A 139 31.71 11.63 -7.90
CA ASN A 139 33.09 12.01 -8.31
C ASN A 139 34.21 11.17 -7.66
N SER A 140 33.89 10.01 -7.11
CA SER A 140 34.92 9.09 -6.58
C SER A 140 35.74 8.47 -7.70
N THR A 141 36.98 8.12 -7.37
CA THR A 141 37.93 7.46 -8.26
C THR A 141 38.42 6.15 -7.68
N GLY A 142 39.06 5.32 -8.51
CA GLY A 142 39.59 4.04 -8.05
C GLY A 142 38.49 2.99 -7.75
N ILE A 143 37.38 3.08 -8.42
CA ILE A 143 36.26 2.12 -8.24
C ILE A 143 36.62 0.81 -8.96
N ALA A 144 36.47 -0.32 -8.28
CA ALA A 144 36.73 -1.62 -8.86
C ALA A 144 35.92 -1.85 -10.14
N VAL A 145 36.51 -2.37 -11.19
CA VAL A 145 35.85 -2.55 -12.49
C VAL A 145 34.63 -3.49 -12.46
N GLY A 146 34.55 -4.38 -11.50
CA GLY A 146 33.41 -5.28 -11.28
C GLY A 146 32.47 -4.86 -10.14
N ALA A 147 32.55 -3.60 -9.68
CA ALA A 147 31.72 -3.15 -8.57
C ALA A 147 30.26 -2.94 -9.00
N ASP A 148 29.33 -3.39 -8.14
CA ASP A 148 27.93 -2.99 -8.20
C ASP A 148 27.78 -1.51 -7.81
N LEU A 149 26.84 -0.84 -8.45
CA LEU A 149 26.44 0.51 -8.09
C LEU A 149 25.13 0.45 -7.32
N THR A 150 24.98 1.26 -6.27
CA THR A 150 23.72 1.34 -5.54
C THR A 150 23.23 2.77 -5.39
N ILE A 151 21.93 2.94 -5.51
CA ILE A 151 21.23 4.20 -5.24
C ILE A 151 20.20 3.93 -4.14
N THR A 152 20.31 4.65 -3.03
CA THR A 152 19.33 4.59 -1.94
C THR A 152 18.41 5.80 -2.04
N PHE A 153 17.11 5.54 -2.07
CA PHE A 153 16.08 6.56 -2.10
C PHE A 153 15.55 6.84 -0.68
N SER A 154 14.95 8.02 -0.48
CA SER A 154 14.30 8.39 0.79
C SER A 154 13.13 7.46 1.13
N GLU A 155 12.50 6.89 0.12
CA GLU A 155 11.30 6.05 0.23
C GLU A 155 11.26 4.94 -0.82
N ALA A 156 10.23 4.07 -0.73
CA ALA A 156 10.06 2.94 -1.62
C ALA A 156 9.69 3.39 -3.05
N ILE A 157 10.42 2.88 -4.05
CA ILE A 157 10.26 3.22 -5.47
C ILE A 157 9.44 2.16 -6.19
N ALA A 158 8.54 2.58 -7.07
CA ALA A 158 7.73 1.71 -7.89
C ALA A 158 8.58 0.90 -8.89
N LYS A 159 8.57 -0.42 -8.77
CA LYS A 159 9.36 -1.35 -9.60
C LYS A 159 9.10 -1.15 -11.10
N SER A 160 7.89 -0.80 -11.50
CA SER A 160 7.51 -0.55 -12.90
C SER A 160 8.30 0.59 -13.56
N THR A 161 8.84 1.51 -12.76
CA THR A 161 9.63 2.64 -13.26
C THR A 161 11.14 2.35 -13.33
N ILE A 162 11.58 1.22 -12.76
CA ILE A 162 12.96 0.77 -12.79
C ILE A 162 13.18 -0.06 -14.07
N ASN A 163 13.74 0.56 -15.09
CA ASN A 163 14.03 -0.05 -16.38
C ASN A 163 15.21 0.65 -17.08
N SER A 164 15.69 0.09 -18.18
CA SER A 164 16.83 0.62 -18.95
C SER A 164 16.61 2.00 -19.57
N THR A 165 15.37 2.46 -19.68
CA THR A 165 15.09 3.83 -20.15
C THR A 165 15.29 4.87 -19.04
N ASN A 166 15.02 4.47 -17.78
CA ASN A 166 15.09 5.37 -16.63
C ASN A 166 16.40 5.25 -15.83
N VAL A 167 17.14 4.17 -16.02
CA VAL A 167 18.42 3.89 -15.34
C VAL A 167 19.45 3.54 -16.40
N ILE A 168 20.37 4.46 -16.69
CA ILE A 168 21.31 4.33 -17.81
C ILE A 168 22.73 4.55 -17.30
N LEU A 169 23.63 3.60 -17.54
CA LEU A 169 25.05 3.74 -17.29
C LEU A 169 25.78 4.03 -18.61
N LEU A 170 26.54 5.10 -18.66
CA LEU A 170 27.28 5.53 -19.85
C LEU A 170 28.76 5.67 -19.55
N LYS A 171 29.60 5.33 -20.52
CA LYS A 171 30.98 5.77 -20.58
C LYS A 171 30.99 7.29 -20.88
N ASP A 172 31.69 8.09 -20.08
CA ASP A 172 31.61 9.55 -20.16
C ASP A 172 32.29 10.13 -21.42
N SER A 173 33.27 9.42 -21.99
CA SER A 173 34.06 9.90 -23.14
C SER A 173 33.31 9.92 -24.47
N ASP A 174 32.41 8.96 -24.69
CA ASP A 174 31.75 8.75 -25.97
C ASP A 174 30.26 8.46 -25.90
N ASN A 175 29.70 8.50 -24.69
CA ASN A 175 28.30 8.17 -24.37
C ASN A 175 27.89 6.72 -24.72
N THR A 176 28.85 5.81 -24.83
CA THR A 176 28.53 4.39 -25.02
C THR A 176 27.78 3.85 -23.82
N GLU A 177 26.62 3.24 -24.07
CA GLU A 177 25.79 2.63 -23.02
C GLU A 177 26.40 1.32 -22.54
N VAL A 178 26.42 1.13 -21.22
CA VAL A 178 26.86 -0.10 -20.57
C VAL A 178 25.61 -0.88 -20.14
N GLY A 179 25.48 -2.10 -20.64
CA GLY A 179 24.39 -2.99 -20.23
C GLY A 179 24.48 -3.33 -18.75
N CYS A 180 23.35 -3.18 -18.04
CA CYS A 180 23.24 -3.46 -16.62
C CYS A 180 22.03 -4.33 -16.29
N THR A 181 22.16 -5.16 -15.27
CA THR A 181 21.00 -5.77 -14.59
C THR A 181 20.57 -4.89 -13.42
N LEU A 182 19.27 -4.76 -13.25
CA LEU A 182 18.66 -3.92 -12.21
C LEU A 182 17.94 -4.79 -11.20
N SER A 183 18.21 -4.56 -9.92
CA SER A 183 17.50 -5.24 -8.83
C SER A 183 17.16 -4.26 -7.72
N GLN A 184 16.16 -4.60 -6.91
CA GLN A 184 15.64 -3.75 -5.85
C GLN A 184 15.65 -4.53 -4.53
N SER A 185 16.00 -3.86 -3.44
CA SER A 185 15.94 -4.41 -2.08
C SER A 185 14.51 -4.79 -1.66
N ALA A 186 14.37 -5.61 -0.60
CA ALA A 186 13.08 -6.04 -0.09
C ALA A 186 12.21 -4.86 0.40
N ASP A 187 12.82 -3.84 1.01
CA ASP A 187 12.18 -2.59 1.43
C ASP A 187 11.92 -1.60 0.28
N LYS A 188 12.34 -1.96 -0.94
CA LYS A 188 12.16 -1.21 -2.18
C LYS A 188 12.82 0.19 -2.21
N LYS A 189 13.73 0.45 -1.28
CA LYS A 189 14.43 1.73 -1.17
C LYS A 189 15.80 1.73 -1.85
N VAL A 190 16.44 0.57 -2.02
CA VAL A 190 17.76 0.47 -2.65
C VAL A 190 17.64 -0.15 -4.03
N LEU A 191 18.12 0.59 -5.04
CA LEU A 191 18.29 0.11 -6.40
C LEU A 191 19.76 -0.31 -6.58
N THR A 192 19.99 -1.57 -6.95
CA THR A 192 21.30 -2.09 -7.34
C THR A 192 21.39 -2.16 -8.85
N ILE A 193 22.44 -1.59 -9.39
CA ILE A 193 22.78 -1.58 -10.81
C ILE A 193 24.06 -2.38 -10.97
N ASN A 194 23.98 -3.56 -11.57
CA ASN A 194 25.10 -4.46 -11.79
C ASN A 194 25.46 -4.45 -13.29
N PRO A 195 26.64 -3.94 -13.70
CA PRO A 195 27.12 -4.02 -15.07
C PRO A 195 27.22 -5.48 -15.52
N VAL A 196 26.73 -5.80 -16.72
CA VAL A 196 26.74 -7.18 -17.27
C VAL A 196 28.16 -7.69 -17.50
N ALA A 197 29.15 -6.78 -17.73
CA ALA A 197 30.56 -7.06 -17.87
C ALA A 197 31.39 -6.06 -17.06
N ASN A 198 32.60 -6.44 -16.70
CA ASN A 198 33.53 -5.54 -16.03
C ASN A 198 33.69 -4.23 -16.82
N LEU A 199 33.66 -3.12 -16.12
CA LEU A 199 33.92 -1.79 -16.66
C LEU A 199 35.39 -1.70 -17.14
N SER A 200 35.68 -0.80 -18.07
CA SER A 200 37.09 -0.56 -18.51
C SER A 200 37.88 0.10 -17.37
N PRO A 201 39.14 -0.24 -17.16
CA PRO A 201 39.99 0.40 -16.15
C PRO A 201 40.28 1.87 -16.49
N ALA A 202 40.61 2.66 -15.47
CA ALA A 202 40.99 4.07 -15.57
C ALA A 202 39.99 4.90 -16.44
N THR A 203 38.71 4.57 -16.39
CA THR A 203 37.67 5.12 -17.27
C THR A 203 36.61 5.82 -16.49
N ALA A 204 36.20 7.03 -16.93
CA ALA A 204 35.12 7.80 -16.34
C ALA A 204 33.74 7.30 -16.83
N TYR A 205 32.80 7.15 -15.91
CA TYR A 205 31.43 6.74 -16.16
C TYR A 205 30.45 7.71 -15.53
N ARG A 206 29.24 7.74 -16.06
CA ARG A 206 28.09 8.43 -15.47
C ARG A 206 26.86 7.53 -15.45
N LEU A 207 26.26 7.40 -14.27
CA LEU A 207 24.98 6.77 -14.08
C LEU A 207 23.90 7.85 -14.06
N ILE A 208 22.88 7.68 -14.89
CA ILE A 208 21.75 8.59 -15.02
C ILE A 208 20.52 7.91 -14.43
N ILE A 209 19.91 8.54 -13.43
CA ILE A 209 18.61 8.14 -12.86
C ILE A 209 17.60 9.19 -13.30
N SER A 210 16.69 8.80 -14.18
CA SER A 210 15.68 9.70 -14.75
C SER A 210 14.71 10.24 -13.69
N LYS A 211 14.29 11.48 -13.83
CA LYS A 211 13.18 12.05 -13.05
C LYS A 211 11.85 11.29 -13.20
N ASN A 212 11.75 10.37 -14.16
CA ASN A 212 10.55 9.54 -14.35
C ASN A 212 10.49 8.33 -13.39
N ILE A 213 11.50 8.11 -12.56
CA ILE A 213 11.40 7.21 -11.41
C ILE A 213 10.34 7.78 -10.46
N THR A 214 9.40 6.93 -10.04
CA THR A 214 8.32 7.33 -9.12
C THR A 214 8.30 6.46 -7.87
N ASP A 215 7.71 6.99 -6.82
CA ASP A 215 7.23 6.21 -5.70
C ASP A 215 5.96 5.41 -6.07
N TYR A 216 5.35 4.72 -5.07
CA TYR A 216 4.09 4.00 -5.25
C TYR A 216 2.85 4.91 -5.32
N ALA A 217 2.95 6.18 -4.92
CA ALA A 217 1.88 7.17 -5.06
C ALA A 217 1.88 7.84 -6.44
N GLY A 218 2.96 7.66 -7.22
CA GLY A 218 3.13 8.24 -8.55
C GLY A 218 3.90 9.57 -8.53
N ASN A 219 4.43 10.00 -7.37
CA ASN A 219 5.27 11.20 -7.29
C ASN A 219 6.62 10.92 -7.94
N LYS A 220 7.04 11.80 -8.83
CA LYS A 220 8.31 11.67 -9.58
C LYS A 220 9.47 12.29 -8.81
N LEU A 221 10.68 11.78 -9.04
CA LEU A 221 11.90 12.51 -8.67
C LEU A 221 11.83 13.95 -9.18
N ALA A 222 12.20 14.93 -8.35
CA ALA A 222 12.18 16.35 -8.72
C ALA A 222 13.09 16.64 -9.93
N ASN A 223 14.27 16.00 -9.98
CA ASN A 223 15.25 16.17 -11.04
C ASN A 223 15.88 14.84 -11.44
N THR A 224 16.39 14.76 -12.67
CA THR A 224 17.27 13.68 -13.08
C THR A 224 18.56 13.74 -12.27
N TYR A 225 18.95 12.60 -11.66
CA TYR A 225 20.19 12.49 -10.89
C TYR A 225 21.30 11.91 -11.77
N ILE A 226 22.48 12.50 -11.72
CA ILE A 226 23.66 12.07 -12.45
C ILE A 226 24.79 11.82 -11.46
N LEU A 227 25.22 10.56 -11.39
CA LEU A 227 26.35 10.10 -10.59
C LEU A 227 27.55 9.89 -11.51
N LYS A 228 28.65 10.62 -11.28
CA LYS A 228 29.94 10.42 -11.99
C LYS A 228 30.92 9.70 -11.09
N PHE A 229 31.73 8.82 -11.67
CA PHE A 229 32.83 8.12 -10.98
C PHE A 229 33.87 7.66 -12.00
N THR A 230 35.06 7.26 -11.52
CA THR A 230 36.13 6.74 -12.34
C THR A 230 36.62 5.39 -11.79
N THR A 231 36.77 4.42 -12.63
CA THR A 231 37.29 3.08 -12.27
C THR A 231 38.79 3.13 -11.94
N ALA A 232 39.28 2.09 -11.24
CA ALA A 232 40.68 1.86 -10.94
C ALA A 232 41.50 1.55 -12.20
#